data_f463b662d1875f5a049a0cfb1059d2e9
#
_entry.id   f463b662d1875f5a049a0cfb1059d2e9
#
_cell.length_a   1.000
_cell.length_b   1.000
_cell.length_c   1.000
_cell.angle_alpha   90.00
_cell.angle_beta   90.00
_cell.angle_gamma   90.00
#
_symmetry.space_group_name_H-M   'P 1'
#
loop_
_entity.id
_entity.type
_entity.pdbx_description
1 polymer ?
#
loop_
_entity_poly.entity_id
_entity_poly.type
_entity_poly.pdbx_seq_one_letter_code
_entity_poly.pdbx_strand_id
1 'polypeptide(L)'
;FVNMNPNKKLVIISKEKIFKKDNSLYCDNIDIKSISEGFSRNLKVSVIAVRSNIIRFHKINLEQIEIASNIFTFLFNIFKTFKNKDVNYLLISITPYTFFAYLLLFIFRKKIFVYLRSNGYEEYKTILGSIGPLIYHIMYISVTFKSKIITCQKKLVKKENYDLVF
;
A
#
# COMPACT_ATOMS: atom_id res chain seq x y z
N PHE A 1 14.12 -6.76 10.55
CA PHE A 1 13.77 -7.73 9.49
C PHE A 1 14.49 -9.09 9.64
N VAL A 2 15.46 -9.25 10.55
CA VAL A 2 16.38 -10.41 10.55
C VAL A 2 15.80 -11.71 11.15
N ASN A 3 14.61 -11.69 11.76
CA ASN A 3 13.92 -12.90 12.23
C ASN A 3 12.48 -12.95 11.71
N MET A 4 12.32 -13.19 10.40
CA MET A 4 11.00 -13.37 9.81
C MET A 4 10.54 -14.81 10.00
N ASN A 5 9.55 -14.99 10.86
CA ASN A 5 8.82 -16.24 10.97
C ASN A 5 8.07 -16.47 9.64
N PRO A 6 8.32 -17.57 8.89
CA PRO A 6 7.69 -17.84 7.59
C PRO A 6 6.15 -17.95 7.66
N ASN A 7 5.58 -18.06 8.84
CA ASN A 7 4.13 -18.08 9.06
C ASN A 7 3.51 -16.68 9.16
N LYS A 8 4.30 -15.59 9.17
CA LYS A 8 3.74 -14.24 9.17
C LYS A 8 3.17 -13.88 7.82
N LYS A 9 1.99 -13.27 7.84
CA LYS A 9 1.30 -12.79 6.65
C LYS A 9 1.54 -11.30 6.47
N LEU A 10 1.85 -10.89 5.23
CA LEU A 10 1.96 -9.50 4.82
C LEU A 10 0.83 -9.17 3.84
N VAL A 11 0.01 -8.18 4.16
CA VAL A 11 -1.01 -7.64 3.26
C VAL A 11 -0.52 -6.31 2.71
N ILE A 12 -0.25 -6.26 1.43
CA ILE A 12 0.16 -5.06 0.70
C ILE A 12 -1.10 -4.39 0.15
N ILE A 13 -1.28 -3.11 0.47
CA ILE A 13 -2.45 -2.32 0.10
C ILE A 13 -2.00 -1.16 -0.78
N SER A 14 -2.55 -1.08 -1.98
CA SER A 14 -2.20 -0.05 -2.95
C SER A 14 -3.41 0.39 -3.78
N LYS A 15 -3.42 1.68 -4.19
CA LYS A 15 -4.35 2.19 -5.21
C LYS A 15 -3.98 1.72 -6.64
N GLU A 16 -2.87 1.01 -6.80
CA GLU A 16 -2.40 0.59 -8.12
C GLU A 16 -3.47 -0.21 -8.86
N LYS A 17 -3.57 0.04 -10.17
CA LYS A 17 -4.55 -0.61 -11.02
C LYS A 17 -3.99 -1.91 -11.57
N ILE A 18 -4.69 -3.01 -11.28
CA ILE A 18 -4.34 -4.35 -11.77
C ILE A 18 -5.35 -4.80 -12.82
N PHE A 19 -4.82 -5.22 -13.97
CA PHE A 19 -5.57 -5.83 -15.06
C PHE A 19 -5.52 -7.34 -14.95
N LYS A 20 -6.67 -7.99 -15.02
CA LYS A 20 -6.78 -9.45 -15.05
C LYS A 20 -7.11 -9.91 -16.46
N LYS A 21 -6.24 -10.78 -17.02
CA LYS A 21 -6.48 -11.49 -18.27
C LYS A 21 -6.27 -12.98 -18.02
N ASP A 22 -7.32 -13.76 -18.25
CA ASP A 22 -7.36 -15.18 -17.93
C ASP A 22 -6.95 -15.43 -16.47
N ASN A 23 -5.93 -16.23 -16.24
CA ASN A 23 -5.37 -16.46 -14.88
C ASN A 23 -4.13 -15.60 -14.57
N SER A 24 -3.80 -14.62 -15.42
CA SER A 24 -2.64 -13.76 -15.26
C SER A 24 -3.05 -12.35 -14.82
N LEU A 25 -2.23 -11.73 -13.98
CA LEU A 25 -2.42 -10.41 -13.43
C LEU A 25 -1.30 -9.48 -13.87
N TYR A 26 -1.64 -8.25 -14.23
CA TYR A 26 -0.72 -7.26 -14.81
C TYR A 26 -0.87 -5.91 -14.14
N CYS A 27 0.24 -5.22 -13.89
CA CYS A 27 0.29 -3.83 -13.42
C CYS A 27 1.25 -2.99 -14.27
N ASP A 28 1.20 -1.67 -14.11
CA ASP A 28 2.20 -0.78 -14.73
C ASP A 28 3.32 -0.41 -13.74
N ASN A 29 3.02 -0.49 -12.46
CA ASN A 29 3.94 -0.07 -11.43
C ASN A 29 4.89 -1.21 -11.05
N ILE A 30 6.15 -1.06 -11.44
CA ILE A 30 7.20 -2.04 -11.17
C ILE A 30 7.47 -2.21 -9.66
N ASP A 31 7.24 -1.17 -8.86
CA ASP A 31 7.45 -1.25 -7.40
C ASP A 31 6.47 -2.22 -6.76
N ILE A 32 5.19 -2.19 -7.17
CA ILE A 32 4.19 -3.16 -6.70
C ILE A 32 4.63 -4.58 -7.01
N LYS A 33 5.08 -4.81 -8.24
CA LYS A 33 5.59 -6.13 -8.65
C LYS A 33 6.80 -6.53 -7.81
N SER A 34 7.83 -5.68 -7.79
CA SER A 34 9.12 -5.99 -7.15
C SER A 34 9.02 -6.15 -5.64
N ILE A 35 8.26 -5.28 -4.97
CA ILE A 35 8.04 -5.34 -3.53
C ILE A 35 7.27 -6.61 -3.16
N SER A 36 6.17 -6.88 -3.86
CA SER A 36 5.31 -8.01 -3.54
C SER A 36 5.98 -9.36 -3.84
N GLU A 37 6.64 -9.49 -4.99
CA GLU A 37 7.38 -10.70 -5.35
C GLU A 37 8.64 -10.88 -4.48
N GLY A 38 9.30 -9.78 -4.09
CA GLY A 38 10.45 -9.81 -3.18
C GLY A 38 10.08 -10.34 -1.79
N PHE A 39 9.01 -9.84 -1.21
CA PHE A 39 8.53 -10.31 0.09
C PHE A 39 7.94 -11.74 0.03
N SER A 40 7.36 -12.16 -1.10
CA SER A 40 6.75 -13.49 -1.24
C SER A 40 7.75 -14.63 -1.11
N ARG A 41 9.05 -14.36 -1.26
CA ARG A 41 10.12 -15.35 -1.05
C ARG A 41 10.24 -15.82 0.42
N ASN A 42 9.85 -14.97 1.37
CA ASN A 42 10.05 -15.21 2.81
C ASN A 42 8.77 -15.10 3.64
N LEU A 43 7.69 -14.58 3.07
CA LEU A 43 6.42 -14.33 3.76
C LEU A 43 5.24 -14.78 2.90
N LYS A 44 4.12 -15.08 3.54
CA LYS A 44 2.84 -15.21 2.83
C LYS A 44 2.32 -13.83 2.47
N VAL A 45 2.46 -13.44 1.20
CA VAL A 45 2.06 -12.12 0.71
C VAL A 45 0.70 -12.18 0.04
N SER A 46 -0.17 -11.24 0.37
CA SER A 46 -1.38 -10.93 -0.40
C SER A 46 -1.42 -9.46 -0.78
N VAL A 47 -1.88 -9.15 -1.98
CA VAL A 47 -2.01 -7.77 -2.47
C VAL A 47 -3.49 -7.42 -2.60
N ILE A 48 -3.86 -6.23 -2.13
CA ILE A 48 -5.19 -5.64 -2.34
C ILE A 48 -5.00 -4.40 -3.20
N ALA A 49 -5.61 -4.40 -4.38
CA ALA A 49 -5.43 -3.37 -5.39
C ALA A 49 -6.74 -3.04 -6.10
N VAL A 50 -6.72 -2.07 -7.01
CA VAL A 50 -7.89 -1.59 -7.74
C VAL A 50 -7.96 -2.23 -9.13
N ARG A 51 -9.16 -2.50 -9.63
CA ARG A 51 -9.39 -3.08 -10.95
C ARG A 51 -9.00 -2.10 -12.06
N SER A 52 -8.28 -2.59 -13.06
CA SER A 52 -8.07 -1.92 -14.34
C SER A 52 -8.92 -2.55 -15.43
N ASN A 53 -9.50 -1.73 -16.29
CA ASN A 53 -10.16 -2.17 -17.53
C ASN A 53 -9.22 -2.06 -18.75
N ILE A 54 -8.01 -1.54 -18.53
CA ILE A 54 -6.99 -1.34 -19.57
C ILE A 54 -5.88 -2.33 -19.35
N ILE A 55 -5.35 -2.91 -20.41
CA ILE A 55 -4.21 -3.83 -20.40
C ILE A 55 -3.01 -3.14 -19.75
N ARG A 56 -2.26 -3.86 -18.93
CA ARG A 56 -1.06 -3.42 -18.21
C ARG A 56 0.14 -4.25 -18.65
N PHE A 57 1.36 -3.73 -18.40
CA PHE A 57 2.57 -4.28 -19.04
C PHE A 57 3.28 -5.35 -18.22
N HIS A 58 3.32 -5.23 -16.89
CA HIS A 58 4.12 -6.11 -16.04
C HIS A 58 3.28 -7.20 -15.42
N LYS A 59 3.56 -8.44 -15.77
CA LYS A 59 2.94 -9.62 -15.16
C LYS A 59 3.41 -9.75 -13.70
N ILE A 60 2.47 -9.98 -12.79
CA ILE A 60 2.71 -10.22 -11.37
C ILE A 60 2.57 -11.71 -11.09
N ASN A 61 3.60 -12.29 -10.45
CA ASN A 61 3.62 -13.71 -10.06
C ASN A 61 3.36 -13.82 -8.55
N LEU A 62 2.10 -13.75 -8.16
CA LEU A 62 1.65 -13.91 -6.77
C LEU A 62 0.43 -14.80 -6.71
N GLU A 63 0.34 -15.62 -5.66
CA GLU A 63 -0.78 -16.53 -5.45
C GLU A 63 -2.06 -15.81 -4.97
N GLN A 64 -1.92 -14.73 -4.21
CA GLN A 64 -3.04 -14.05 -3.56
C GLN A 64 -3.09 -12.57 -3.93
N ILE A 65 -3.97 -12.22 -4.87
CA ILE A 65 -4.26 -10.83 -5.21
C ILE A 65 -5.78 -10.63 -5.23
N GLU A 66 -6.26 -9.69 -4.41
CA GLU A 66 -7.64 -9.27 -4.33
C GLU A 66 -7.81 -7.95 -5.10
N ILE A 67 -8.68 -7.95 -6.10
CA ILE A 67 -8.93 -6.80 -6.97
C ILE A 67 -10.29 -6.21 -6.62
N ALA A 68 -10.29 -4.94 -6.22
CA ALA A 68 -11.48 -4.20 -5.87
C ALA A 68 -11.98 -3.34 -7.04
N SER A 69 -13.27 -3.31 -7.28
CA SER A 69 -13.89 -2.46 -8.30
C SER A 69 -14.14 -1.02 -7.82
N ASN A 70 -14.33 -0.82 -6.53
CA ASN A 70 -14.61 0.46 -5.89
C ASN A 70 -14.05 0.50 -4.46
N ILE A 71 -14.18 1.67 -3.81
CA ILE A 71 -13.65 1.88 -2.46
C ILE A 71 -14.30 0.96 -1.41
N PHE A 72 -15.58 0.66 -1.54
CA PHE A 72 -16.29 -0.20 -0.58
C PHE A 72 -15.81 -1.65 -0.66
N THR A 73 -15.67 -2.20 -1.87
CA THR A 73 -15.09 -3.53 -2.08
C THR A 73 -13.63 -3.58 -1.66
N PHE A 74 -12.89 -2.47 -1.83
CA PHE A 74 -11.51 -2.35 -1.38
C PHE A 74 -11.40 -2.46 0.14
N LEU A 75 -12.18 -1.69 0.87
CA LEU A 75 -12.21 -1.73 2.34
C LEU A 75 -12.75 -3.07 2.86
N PHE A 76 -13.74 -3.65 2.20
CA PHE A 76 -14.27 -4.96 2.55
C PHE A 76 -13.22 -6.07 2.40
N ASN A 77 -12.43 -6.03 1.32
CA ASN A 77 -11.34 -6.99 1.12
C ASN A 77 -10.26 -6.86 2.23
N ILE A 78 -9.96 -5.63 2.67
CA ILE A 78 -9.08 -5.41 3.83
C ILE A 78 -9.70 -6.00 5.09
N PHE A 79 -10.97 -5.73 5.35
CA PHE A 79 -11.67 -6.23 6.54
C PHE A 79 -11.67 -7.77 6.61
N LYS A 80 -11.85 -8.46 5.48
CA LYS A 80 -11.76 -9.93 5.43
C LYS A 80 -10.43 -10.47 5.96
N THR A 81 -9.33 -9.73 5.80
CA THR A 81 -8.00 -10.15 6.27
C THR A 81 -7.87 -10.15 7.79
N PHE A 82 -8.78 -9.48 8.51
CA PHE A 82 -8.72 -9.35 9.97
C PHE A 82 -8.95 -10.67 10.72
N LYS A 83 -9.56 -11.65 10.05
CA LYS A 83 -9.72 -13.02 10.59
C LYS A 83 -8.39 -13.72 10.86
N ASN A 84 -7.34 -13.33 10.15
CA ASN A 84 -6.01 -13.88 10.32
C ASN A 84 -5.30 -13.21 11.49
N LYS A 85 -4.68 -14.00 12.37
CA LYS A 85 -3.79 -13.52 13.42
C LYS A 85 -2.42 -13.18 12.83
N ASP A 86 -1.67 -12.28 13.46
CA ASP A 86 -0.28 -11.92 13.09
C ASP A 86 -0.08 -11.41 11.66
N VAL A 87 -0.99 -10.56 11.20
CA VAL A 87 -0.91 -9.91 9.88
C VAL A 87 -0.26 -8.53 10.02
N ASN A 88 0.77 -8.28 9.23
CA ASN A 88 1.32 -6.94 9.01
C ASN A 88 0.69 -6.31 7.76
N TYR A 89 0.48 -5.01 7.78
CA TYR A 89 -0.10 -4.27 6.67
C TYR A 89 0.91 -3.26 6.14
N LEU A 90 1.15 -3.29 4.83
CA LEU A 90 2.02 -2.34 4.12
C LEU A 90 1.18 -1.51 3.15
N LEU A 91 1.02 -0.23 3.46
CA LEU A 91 0.40 0.75 2.56
C LEU A 91 1.46 1.29 1.61
N ILE A 92 1.21 1.22 0.31
CA ILE A 92 2.11 1.81 -0.70
C ILE A 92 1.55 3.15 -1.14
N SER A 93 2.29 4.20 -0.84
CA SER A 93 1.97 5.62 -1.04
C SER A 93 0.72 6.08 -0.28
N ILE A 94 0.61 7.38 -0.06
CA ILE A 94 -0.56 8.00 0.58
C ILE A 94 -1.49 8.52 -0.51
N THR A 95 -2.64 7.88 -0.64
CA THR A 95 -3.71 8.19 -1.58
C THR A 95 -5.04 8.14 -0.84
N PRO A 96 -6.16 8.65 -1.37
CA PRO A 96 -7.46 8.51 -0.72
C PRO A 96 -7.81 7.06 -0.37
N TYR A 97 -7.52 6.10 -1.24
CA TYR A 97 -7.76 4.67 -0.99
C TYR A 97 -6.95 4.14 0.19
N THR A 98 -5.65 4.42 0.20
CA THR A 98 -4.76 3.97 1.29
C THR A 98 -4.99 4.75 2.58
N PHE A 99 -5.46 5.99 2.50
CA PHE A 99 -5.88 6.78 3.66
C PHE A 99 -7.11 6.16 4.35
N PHE A 100 -8.16 5.83 3.60
CA PHE A 100 -9.33 5.13 4.18
C PHE A 100 -8.96 3.73 4.68
N ALA A 101 -8.07 3.02 3.99
CA ALA A 101 -7.51 1.77 4.49
C ALA A 101 -6.78 1.95 5.82
N TYR A 102 -5.96 3.01 5.94
CA TYR A 102 -5.29 3.35 7.19
C TYR A 102 -6.29 3.59 8.33
N LEU A 103 -7.34 4.40 8.10
CA LEU A 103 -8.36 4.66 9.13
C LEU A 103 -9.01 3.36 9.63
N LEU A 104 -9.36 2.47 8.70
CA LEU A 104 -9.91 1.16 9.04
C LEU A 104 -8.93 0.34 9.88
N LEU A 105 -7.67 0.21 9.44
CA LEU A 105 -6.63 -0.52 10.16
C LEU A 105 -6.31 0.09 11.52
N PHE A 106 -6.33 1.41 11.63
CA PHE A 106 -6.10 2.16 12.86
C PHE A 106 -7.18 1.89 13.91
N ILE A 107 -8.46 1.94 13.52
CA ILE A 107 -9.60 1.62 14.40
C ILE A 107 -9.46 0.21 14.97
N PHE A 108 -9.03 -0.75 14.16
CA PHE A 108 -8.84 -2.14 14.58
C PHE A 108 -7.44 -2.41 15.15
N ARG A 109 -6.66 -1.37 15.48
CA ARG A 109 -5.33 -1.45 16.11
C ARG A 109 -4.36 -2.40 15.43
N LYS A 110 -4.38 -2.43 14.09
CA LYS A 110 -3.49 -3.28 13.29
C LYS A 110 -2.10 -2.68 13.19
N LYS A 111 -1.09 -3.52 12.94
CA LYS A 111 0.29 -3.09 12.73
C LYS A 111 0.47 -2.59 11.31
N ILE A 112 0.76 -1.30 11.15
CA ILE A 112 0.76 -0.61 9.87
C ILE A 112 2.17 -0.10 9.55
N PHE A 113 2.60 -0.41 8.34
CA PHE A 113 3.78 0.16 7.69
C PHE A 113 3.33 0.98 6.49
N VAL A 114 4.03 2.07 6.21
CA VAL A 114 3.75 2.94 5.06
C VAL A 114 5.02 3.13 4.25
N TYR A 115 4.98 2.76 2.99
CA TYR A 115 6.08 3.00 2.06
C TYR A 115 5.83 4.29 1.28
N LEU A 116 6.68 5.29 1.49
CA LEU A 116 6.66 6.57 0.78
C LEU A 116 7.64 6.52 -0.38
N ARG A 117 7.10 6.54 -1.60
CA ARG A 117 7.85 6.43 -2.85
C ARG A 117 8.20 7.79 -3.45
N SER A 118 7.28 8.73 -3.40
CA SER A 118 7.33 9.99 -4.12
C SER A 118 6.86 11.15 -3.24
N ASN A 119 7.12 12.37 -3.72
CA ASN A 119 6.66 13.59 -3.05
C ASN A 119 5.18 13.85 -3.34
N GLY A 120 4.32 13.34 -2.49
CA GLY A 120 2.87 13.51 -2.64
C GLY A 120 2.40 14.96 -2.60
N TYR A 121 3.13 15.88 -1.97
CA TYR A 121 2.80 17.31 -1.99
C TYR A 121 2.86 17.88 -3.42
N GLU A 122 3.89 17.53 -4.19
CA GLU A 122 4.03 17.95 -5.58
C GLU A 122 3.01 17.27 -6.49
N GLU A 123 2.81 15.97 -6.30
CA GLU A 123 1.81 15.21 -7.06
C GLU A 123 0.40 15.79 -6.88
N TYR A 124 -0.01 16.04 -5.64
CA TYR A 124 -1.34 16.59 -5.35
C TYR A 124 -1.48 18.05 -5.79
N LYS A 125 -0.41 18.83 -5.75
CA LYS A 125 -0.37 20.17 -6.32
C LYS A 125 -0.63 20.16 -7.83
N THR A 126 -0.04 19.20 -8.53
CA THR A 126 -0.22 19.03 -9.98
C THR A 126 -1.65 18.57 -10.33
N ILE A 127 -2.24 17.69 -9.51
CA ILE A 127 -3.59 17.13 -9.79
C ILE A 127 -4.71 18.08 -9.37
N LEU A 128 -4.59 18.72 -8.20
CA LEU A 128 -5.67 19.50 -7.55
C LEU A 128 -5.33 20.99 -7.39
N GLY A 129 -4.23 21.47 -7.97
CA GLY A 129 -3.79 22.85 -7.84
C GLY A 129 -3.39 23.21 -6.40
N SER A 130 -3.66 24.46 -5.99
CA SER A 130 -3.23 25.01 -4.70
C SER A 130 -3.82 24.30 -3.47
N ILE A 131 -4.96 23.65 -3.60
CA ILE A 131 -5.62 22.91 -2.51
C ILE A 131 -4.99 21.51 -2.32
N GLY A 132 -4.36 20.97 -3.34
CA GLY A 132 -3.78 19.63 -3.31
C GLY A 132 -2.80 19.37 -2.18
N PRO A 133 -1.78 20.24 -1.94
CA PRO A 133 -0.86 20.08 -0.84
C PRO A 133 -1.52 20.07 0.55
N LEU A 134 -2.59 20.84 0.75
CA LEU A 134 -3.34 20.85 2.01
C LEU A 134 -4.04 19.51 2.25
N ILE A 135 -4.72 18.98 1.24
CA ILE A 135 -5.41 17.68 1.30
C ILE A 135 -4.37 16.58 1.59
N TYR A 136 -3.26 16.59 0.86
CA TYR A 136 -2.20 15.62 1.09
C TYR A 136 -1.62 15.73 2.50
N HIS A 137 -1.43 16.95 3.01
CA HIS A 137 -0.90 17.20 4.34
C HIS A 137 -1.76 16.58 5.45
N ILE A 138 -3.08 16.74 5.36
CA ILE A 138 -4.03 16.13 6.30
C ILE A 138 -3.90 14.59 6.26
N MET A 139 -3.88 13.99 5.08
CA MET A 139 -3.71 12.54 4.94
C MET A 139 -2.33 12.10 5.47
N TYR A 140 -1.27 12.85 5.16
CA TYR A 140 0.09 12.55 5.58
C TYR A 140 0.23 12.53 7.10
N ILE A 141 -0.20 13.61 7.80
CA ILE A 141 -0.13 13.67 9.26
C ILE A 141 -0.93 12.52 9.88
N SER A 142 -2.14 12.28 9.40
CA SER A 142 -2.99 11.21 9.92
C SER A 142 -2.31 9.85 9.76
N VAL A 143 -1.82 9.52 8.57
CA VAL A 143 -1.23 8.21 8.26
C VAL A 143 0.10 8.01 8.99
N THR A 144 0.92 9.05 9.13
CA THR A 144 2.22 8.94 9.79
C THR A 144 2.14 8.92 11.31
N PHE A 145 1.00 9.27 11.89
CA PHE A 145 0.82 9.39 13.35
C PHE A 145 1.10 8.09 14.11
N LYS A 146 0.64 6.94 13.60
CA LYS A 146 0.81 5.62 14.25
C LYS A 146 1.28 4.51 13.31
N SER A 147 1.80 4.85 12.15
CA SER A 147 2.43 3.87 11.26
C SER A 147 3.95 3.97 11.31
N LYS A 148 4.61 2.87 10.96
CA LYS A 148 6.05 2.86 10.72
C LYS A 148 6.34 3.25 9.29
N ILE A 149 7.19 4.26 9.09
CA ILE A 149 7.48 4.80 7.77
C ILE A 149 8.70 4.11 7.19
N ILE A 150 8.57 3.68 5.94
CA ILE A 150 9.65 3.16 5.10
C ILE A 150 9.79 4.10 3.91
N THR A 151 11.00 4.57 3.62
CA THR A 151 11.26 5.45 2.48
C THR A 151 12.65 5.24 1.91
N CYS A 152 12.80 5.44 0.60
CA CYS A 152 14.09 5.47 -0.08
C CYS A 152 14.73 6.87 -0.05
N GLN A 153 13.99 7.91 0.33
CA GLN A 153 14.43 9.30 0.26
C GLN A 153 14.13 10.04 1.55
N LYS A 154 15.17 10.46 2.27
CA LYS A 154 15.03 11.27 3.51
C LYS A 154 14.19 12.53 3.33
N LYS A 155 14.20 13.13 2.14
CA LYS A 155 13.42 14.34 1.80
C LYS A 155 11.90 14.16 1.89
N LEU A 156 11.40 12.91 1.83
CA LEU A 156 9.97 12.62 1.86
C LEU A 156 9.40 12.61 3.28
N VAL A 157 10.26 12.62 4.30
CA VAL A 157 9.84 12.60 5.70
C VAL A 157 10.21 13.92 6.35
N LYS A 158 9.20 14.69 6.77
CA LYS A 158 9.39 15.87 7.61
C LYS A 158 9.55 15.39 9.05
N LYS A 159 10.79 15.38 9.58
CA LYS A 159 11.19 14.95 10.93
C LYS A 159 11.47 13.46 11.14
N GLU A 160 12.28 13.23 12.13
CA GLU A 160 12.91 12.07 12.74
C GLU A 160 12.06 10.81 13.01
N ASN A 161 10.91 10.64 12.37
CA ASN A 161 9.98 9.54 12.59
C ASN A 161 10.05 8.46 11.51
N TYR A 162 11.24 8.21 10.93
CA TYR A 162 11.41 7.09 10.01
C TYR A 162 12.08 5.92 10.72
N ASP A 163 11.48 4.76 10.60
CA ASP A 163 12.06 3.52 11.17
C ASP A 163 13.10 2.87 10.25
N LEU A 164 13.07 3.17 8.94
CA LEU A 164 14.00 2.63 7.94
C LEU A 164 14.13 3.56 6.73
N VAL A 165 15.37 3.92 6.40
CA VAL A 165 15.77 4.56 5.14
C VAL A 165 16.67 3.59 4.41
N PHE A 166 16.34 3.27 3.17
CA PHE A 166 17.16 2.47 2.27
C PHE A 166 17.77 3.36 1.19
#